data_044a5de054f55cb65419136d5eb9bde8
#
_entry.id   044a5de054f55cb65419136d5eb9bde8
#
_cell.length_a   1.000
_cell.length_b   1.000
_cell.length_c   1.000
_cell.angle_alpha   90.00
_cell.angle_beta   90.00
_cell.angle_gamma   90.00
#
_symmetry.space_group_name_H-M   'P 1'
#
loop_
_entity.id
_entity.type
_entity.pdbx_description
1 polymer ?
#
loop_
_entity_poly.entity_id
_entity_poly.type
_entity_poly.pdbx_seq_one_letter_code
_entity_poly.pdbx_strand_id
1 'polypeptide(L)'
;QVLQLPKVGQQLKGVTEILNTAQNDLRILLLHLRPTELEGRNLVEGLQVIFRELQEKSNLEVHFEHDVQKLPKAIEEHIFRIVQEVVSNTLKHAHAKRLDVYLLQAEQSLHLKIADDGVGFDPESLGELSYGMKNIQDRVDDMAGRIKILASPKKGVAIDIKVPLVEGENDEIITSR
;
A
#
# COMPACT_ATOMS: atom_id res chain seq x y z
N GLN A 1 -18.63 -13.99 46.43
CA GLN A 1 -17.49 -13.21 45.84
C GLN A 1 -16.93 -13.82 44.53
N VAL A 2 -17.71 -14.55 43.74
CA VAL A 2 -17.24 -15.18 42.47
C VAL A 2 -17.71 -14.44 41.21
N LEU A 3 -18.39 -13.30 41.34
CA LEU A 3 -19.10 -12.60 40.21
C LEU A 3 -18.29 -11.55 39.46
N GLN A 4 -16.99 -11.39 39.68
CA GLN A 4 -16.19 -10.33 39.02
C GLN A 4 -15.30 -10.81 37.86
N LEU A 5 -15.10 -12.10 37.68
CA LEU A 5 -14.22 -12.64 36.64
C LEU A 5 -14.70 -12.36 35.19
N PRO A 6 -15.98 -12.39 34.83
CA PRO A 6 -16.43 -12.09 33.48
C PRO A 6 -16.24 -10.61 33.09
N LYS A 7 -16.41 -9.69 34.06
CA LYS A 7 -16.20 -8.23 33.82
C LYS A 7 -14.72 -7.90 33.57
N VAL A 8 -13.82 -8.51 34.33
CA VAL A 8 -12.37 -8.33 34.15
C VAL A 8 -11.93 -8.88 32.79
N GLY A 9 -12.46 -10.03 32.37
CA GLY A 9 -12.18 -10.60 31.04
C GLY A 9 -12.65 -9.71 29.88
N GLN A 10 -13.80 -9.06 30.00
CA GLN A 10 -14.30 -8.09 29.03
C GLN A 10 -13.45 -6.81 28.99
N GLN A 11 -13.05 -6.31 30.16
CA GLN A 11 -12.17 -5.14 30.23
C GLN A 11 -10.79 -5.41 29.65
N LEU A 12 -10.21 -6.59 29.92
CA LEU A 12 -8.94 -7.01 29.33
C LEU A 12 -9.02 -7.12 27.80
N LYS A 13 -10.11 -7.68 27.25
CA LYS A 13 -10.33 -7.70 25.79
C LYS A 13 -10.38 -6.29 25.20
N GLY A 14 -11.14 -5.37 25.82
CA GLY A 14 -11.21 -3.99 25.37
C GLY A 14 -9.84 -3.27 25.37
N VAL A 15 -9.03 -3.48 26.42
CA VAL A 15 -7.67 -2.94 26.49
C VAL A 15 -6.78 -3.54 25.41
N THR A 16 -6.87 -4.85 25.15
CA THR A 16 -6.10 -5.50 24.09
C THR A 16 -6.48 -4.97 22.70
N GLU A 17 -7.76 -4.73 22.43
CA GLU A 17 -8.23 -4.16 21.18
C GLU A 17 -7.70 -2.72 20.99
N ILE A 18 -7.74 -1.89 22.03
CA ILE A 18 -7.19 -0.52 21.99
C ILE A 18 -5.69 -0.55 21.73
N LEU A 19 -4.95 -1.43 22.40
CA LEU A 19 -3.50 -1.57 22.19
C LEU A 19 -3.17 -2.02 20.77
N ASN A 20 -3.91 -2.97 20.22
CA ASN A 20 -3.73 -3.43 18.84
C ASN A 20 -4.01 -2.30 17.83
N THR A 21 -5.06 -1.53 18.04
CA THR A 21 -5.38 -0.36 17.22
C THR A 21 -4.27 0.67 17.28
N ALA A 22 -3.82 1.05 18.48
CA ALA A 22 -2.73 2.01 18.65
C ALA A 22 -1.41 1.54 18.02
N GLN A 23 -1.10 0.24 18.10
CA GLN A 23 0.08 -0.32 17.45
C GLN A 23 -0.04 -0.25 15.91
N ASN A 24 -1.20 -0.51 15.36
CA ASN A 24 -1.44 -0.39 13.91
C ASN A 24 -1.33 1.08 13.46
N ASP A 25 -1.91 2.03 14.21
CA ASP A 25 -1.82 3.45 13.90
C ASP A 25 -0.36 3.94 13.92
N LEU A 26 0.42 3.51 14.89
CA LEU A 26 1.87 3.80 14.93
C LEU A 26 2.62 3.22 13.73
N ARG A 27 2.32 2.00 13.31
CA ARG A 27 2.94 1.39 12.12
C ARG A 27 2.63 2.20 10.87
N ILE A 28 1.39 2.61 10.71
CA ILE A 28 0.93 3.42 9.58
C ILE A 28 1.61 4.78 9.55
N LEU A 29 1.72 5.44 10.71
CA LEU A 29 2.47 6.70 10.83
C LEU A 29 3.93 6.50 10.43
N LEU A 30 4.56 5.43 10.87
CA LEU A 30 5.94 5.10 10.50
C LEU A 30 6.09 4.84 9.00
N LEU A 31 5.13 4.16 8.36
CA LEU A 31 5.12 3.96 6.91
C LEU A 31 5.06 5.29 6.15
N HIS A 32 4.25 6.26 6.61
CA HIS A 32 4.09 7.56 5.96
C HIS A 32 5.23 8.55 6.27
N LEU A 33 5.83 8.46 7.47
CA LEU A 33 6.89 9.37 7.93
C LEU A 33 8.27 9.02 7.39
N ARG A 34 8.44 7.92 6.67
CA ARG A 34 9.70 7.55 6.04
C ARG A 34 9.79 8.05 4.59
N PRO A 35 10.12 9.35 4.38
CA PRO A 35 10.39 9.88 3.03
C PRO A 35 11.65 9.27 2.42
N THR A 36 12.50 8.69 3.24
CA THR A 36 13.88 8.30 2.97
C THR A 36 14.07 6.84 2.52
N GLU A 37 13.00 6.05 2.43
CA GLU A 37 13.15 4.64 2.01
C GLU A 37 13.70 4.50 0.59
N LEU A 38 13.52 5.53 -0.25
CA LEU A 38 14.12 5.61 -1.59
C LEU A 38 15.43 6.41 -1.64
N GLU A 39 15.89 7.04 -0.52
CA GLU A 39 17.20 7.70 -0.52
C GLU A 39 18.32 6.66 -0.68
N GLY A 40 18.92 6.64 -1.87
CA GLY A 40 20.00 5.71 -2.22
C GLY A 40 19.54 4.29 -2.57
N ARG A 41 18.23 4.03 -2.66
CA ARG A 41 17.64 2.74 -3.04
C ARG A 41 16.75 2.89 -4.25
N ASN A 42 16.56 1.79 -5.01
CA ASN A 42 15.54 1.71 -6.03
C ASN A 42 14.18 1.34 -5.43
N LEU A 43 13.13 1.45 -6.24
CA LEU A 43 11.75 1.15 -5.83
C LEU A 43 11.60 -0.24 -5.21
N VAL A 44 12.16 -1.26 -5.84
CA VAL A 44 12.05 -2.66 -5.40
C VAL A 44 12.67 -2.85 -4.02
N GLU A 45 13.87 -2.32 -3.80
CA GLU A 45 14.54 -2.40 -2.49
C GLU A 45 13.73 -1.70 -1.39
N GLY A 46 13.16 -0.52 -1.69
CA GLY A 46 12.29 0.20 -0.76
C GLY A 46 11.02 -0.59 -0.42
N LEU A 47 10.37 -1.20 -1.40
CA LEU A 47 9.18 -2.03 -1.19
C LEU A 47 9.51 -3.30 -0.39
N GLN A 48 10.63 -3.96 -0.67
CA GLN A 48 11.07 -5.15 0.07
C GLN A 48 11.29 -4.84 1.56
N VAL A 49 11.81 -3.66 1.89
CA VAL A 49 11.96 -3.23 3.29
C VAL A 49 10.59 -3.11 3.96
N ILE A 50 9.65 -2.40 3.32
CA ILE A 50 8.28 -2.25 3.85
C ILE A 50 7.64 -3.62 4.07
N PHE A 51 7.67 -4.50 3.08
CA PHE A 51 7.01 -5.79 3.16
C PHE A 51 7.62 -6.71 4.21
N ARG A 52 8.95 -6.70 4.38
CA ARG A 52 9.62 -7.44 5.46
C ARG A 52 9.17 -6.94 6.83
N GLU A 53 9.16 -5.64 7.04
CA GLU A 53 8.69 -5.07 8.31
C GLU A 53 7.23 -5.39 8.60
N LEU A 54 6.38 -5.44 7.58
CA LEU A 54 4.98 -5.84 7.73
C LEU A 54 4.87 -7.27 8.19
N GLN A 55 5.57 -8.20 7.55
CA GLN A 55 5.57 -9.62 7.91
C GLN A 55 6.11 -9.86 9.32
N GLU A 56 7.16 -9.13 9.73
CA GLU A 56 7.75 -9.25 11.06
C GLU A 56 6.86 -8.69 12.18
N LYS A 57 6.07 -7.65 11.88
CA LYS A 57 5.34 -6.87 12.89
C LYS A 57 3.82 -7.05 12.84
N SER A 58 3.30 -7.77 11.86
CA SER A 58 1.86 -8.03 11.70
C SER A 58 1.63 -9.49 11.30
N ASN A 59 0.37 -9.94 11.38
CA ASN A 59 -0.04 -11.27 10.91
C ASN A 59 -0.40 -11.26 9.41
N LEU A 60 0.08 -10.26 8.65
CA LEU A 60 -0.17 -10.13 7.22
C LEU A 60 0.94 -10.84 6.45
N GLU A 61 0.59 -11.88 5.72
CA GLU A 61 1.48 -12.52 4.76
C GLU A 61 1.55 -11.66 3.51
N VAL A 62 2.74 -11.27 3.07
CA VAL A 62 2.93 -10.48 1.85
C VAL A 62 3.66 -11.32 0.81
N HIS A 63 3.02 -11.50 -0.34
CA HIS A 63 3.63 -12.07 -1.52
C HIS A 63 4.00 -10.95 -2.48
N PHE A 64 5.30 -10.77 -2.76
CA PHE A 64 5.79 -9.74 -3.67
C PHE A 64 6.56 -10.37 -4.83
N GLU A 65 6.04 -10.20 -6.02
CA GLU A 65 6.66 -10.63 -7.26
C GLU A 65 6.93 -9.41 -8.15
N HIS A 66 8.11 -9.33 -8.71
CA HIS A 66 8.49 -8.20 -9.54
C HIS A 66 9.40 -8.62 -10.70
N ASP A 67 9.23 -7.93 -11.81
CA ASP A 67 10.13 -7.96 -12.97
C ASP A 67 10.17 -6.53 -13.54
N VAL A 68 11.06 -5.71 -12.96
CA VAL A 68 11.24 -4.31 -13.37
C VAL A 68 12.71 -3.98 -13.50
N GLN A 69 13.02 -3.20 -14.51
CA GLN A 69 14.31 -2.55 -14.72
C GLN A 69 14.32 -1.18 -14.06
N LYS A 70 15.30 -0.35 -14.41
CA LYS A 70 15.39 1.02 -13.92
C LYS A 70 14.21 1.85 -14.44
N LEU A 71 13.46 2.42 -13.50
CA LEU A 71 12.34 3.31 -13.78
C LEU A 71 12.76 4.78 -13.62
N PRO A 72 12.06 5.72 -14.28
CA PRO A 72 12.18 7.14 -13.97
C PRO A 72 11.88 7.40 -12.49
N LYS A 73 12.67 8.25 -11.84
CA LYS A 73 12.55 8.48 -10.40
C LYS A 73 11.17 8.98 -9.98
N ALA A 74 10.54 9.83 -10.79
CA ALA A 74 9.18 10.29 -10.54
C ALA A 74 8.17 9.12 -10.51
N ILE A 75 8.30 8.16 -11.41
CA ILE A 75 7.45 6.95 -11.43
C ILE A 75 7.71 6.10 -10.19
N GLU A 76 8.99 5.90 -9.79
CA GLU A 76 9.32 5.17 -8.57
C GLU A 76 8.66 5.78 -7.33
N GLU A 77 8.72 7.11 -7.19
CA GLU A 77 8.14 7.84 -6.06
C GLU A 77 6.60 7.71 -6.03
N HIS A 78 5.93 7.86 -7.15
CA HIS A 78 4.47 7.70 -7.23
C HIS A 78 4.03 6.27 -6.89
N ILE A 79 4.68 5.26 -7.49
CA ILE A 79 4.38 3.85 -7.23
C ILE A 79 4.63 3.50 -5.75
N PHE A 80 5.74 3.96 -5.18
CA PHE A 80 6.06 3.76 -3.78
C PHE A 80 4.96 4.31 -2.86
N ARG A 81 4.50 5.55 -3.12
CA ARG A 81 3.43 6.19 -2.36
C ARG A 81 2.08 5.49 -2.52
N ILE A 82 1.78 4.99 -3.72
CA ILE A 82 0.57 4.20 -3.96
C ILE A 82 0.60 2.92 -3.12
N VAL A 83 1.72 2.18 -3.13
CA VAL A 83 1.85 0.96 -2.33
C VAL A 83 1.73 1.26 -0.84
N GLN A 84 2.37 2.34 -0.33
CA GLN A 84 2.22 2.77 1.06
C GLN A 84 0.76 3.02 1.44
N GLU A 85 0.00 3.71 0.60
CA GLU A 85 -1.42 4.00 0.83
C GLU A 85 -2.27 2.73 0.85
N VAL A 86 -2.05 1.82 -0.12
CA VAL A 86 -2.78 0.54 -0.17
C VAL A 86 -2.48 -0.31 1.04
N VAL A 87 -1.21 -0.43 1.43
CA VAL A 87 -0.80 -1.15 2.66
C VAL A 87 -1.45 -0.55 3.89
N SER A 88 -1.46 0.79 3.99
CA SER A 88 -2.13 1.51 5.08
C SER A 88 -3.61 1.16 5.16
N ASN A 89 -4.31 1.16 4.02
CA ASN A 89 -5.72 0.82 3.93
C ASN A 89 -5.98 -0.65 4.30
N THR A 90 -5.12 -1.57 3.85
CA THR A 90 -5.20 -2.99 4.21
C THR A 90 -5.06 -3.18 5.72
N LEU A 91 -4.10 -2.54 6.36
CA LEU A 91 -3.88 -2.63 7.80
C LEU A 91 -5.02 -2.02 8.63
N LYS A 92 -5.61 -0.91 8.16
CA LYS A 92 -6.69 -0.20 8.87
C LYS A 92 -8.03 -0.88 8.74
N HIS A 93 -8.35 -1.36 7.56
CA HIS A 93 -9.74 -1.62 7.17
C HIS A 93 -10.01 -3.04 6.68
N ALA A 94 -9.00 -3.70 6.11
CA ALA A 94 -9.26 -4.96 5.41
C ALA A 94 -9.38 -6.17 6.33
N HIS A 95 -8.74 -6.18 7.50
CA HIS A 95 -8.58 -7.39 8.31
C HIS A 95 -8.02 -8.58 7.50
N ALA A 96 -7.21 -8.27 6.49
CA ALA A 96 -6.62 -9.25 5.59
C ALA A 96 -5.56 -10.09 6.28
N LYS A 97 -5.37 -11.31 5.80
CA LYS A 97 -4.30 -12.21 6.18
C LYS A 97 -3.22 -12.28 5.11
N ARG A 98 -3.58 -11.95 3.88
CA ARG A 98 -2.68 -12.01 2.73
C ARG A 98 -2.80 -10.74 1.88
N LEU A 99 -1.65 -10.29 1.38
CA LEU A 99 -1.49 -9.19 0.42
C LEU A 99 -0.60 -9.67 -0.72
N ASP A 100 -1.13 -9.74 -1.92
CA ASP A 100 -0.39 -10.06 -3.13
C ASP A 100 -0.04 -8.77 -3.87
N VAL A 101 1.23 -8.59 -4.23
CA VAL A 101 1.74 -7.44 -4.96
C VAL A 101 2.55 -7.91 -6.15
N TYR A 102 2.18 -7.47 -7.34
CA TYR A 102 2.88 -7.76 -8.60
C TYR A 102 3.28 -6.44 -9.25
N LEU A 103 4.56 -6.28 -9.54
CA LEU A 103 5.11 -5.10 -10.21
C LEU A 103 5.89 -5.55 -11.43
N LEU A 104 5.29 -5.41 -12.61
CA LEU A 104 5.80 -5.95 -13.86
C LEU A 104 6.01 -4.84 -14.89
N GLN A 105 7.17 -4.80 -15.51
CA GLN A 105 7.49 -3.89 -16.61
C GLN A 105 7.40 -4.61 -17.95
N ALA A 106 6.58 -4.07 -18.85
CA ALA A 106 6.60 -4.40 -20.25
C ALA A 106 7.32 -3.30 -21.03
N GLU A 107 7.61 -3.52 -22.33
CA GLU A 107 8.43 -2.59 -23.14
C GLU A 107 8.08 -1.11 -23.00
N GLN A 108 6.78 -0.77 -22.93
CA GLN A 108 6.31 0.61 -22.86
C GLN A 108 5.30 0.85 -21.72
N SER A 109 5.23 -0.03 -20.74
CA SER A 109 4.29 0.14 -19.64
C SER A 109 4.75 -0.55 -18.36
N LEU A 110 4.38 0.02 -17.22
CA LEU A 110 4.50 -0.55 -15.91
C LEU A 110 3.12 -1.00 -15.43
N HIS A 111 3.03 -2.22 -14.93
CA HIS A 111 1.83 -2.78 -14.33
C HIS A 111 2.08 -2.99 -12.84
N LEU A 112 1.24 -2.39 -12.01
CA LEU A 112 1.15 -2.67 -10.58
C LEU A 112 -0.20 -3.27 -10.27
N LYS A 113 -0.20 -4.49 -9.73
CA LYS A 113 -1.40 -5.14 -9.23
C LYS A 113 -1.24 -5.44 -7.75
N ILE A 114 -2.20 -5.03 -6.94
CA ILE A 114 -2.23 -5.28 -5.51
C ILE A 114 -3.59 -5.88 -5.16
N ALA A 115 -3.60 -6.97 -4.39
CA ALA A 115 -4.84 -7.59 -3.96
C ALA A 115 -4.71 -8.08 -2.51
N ASP A 116 -5.74 -7.82 -1.70
CA ASP A 116 -5.88 -8.38 -0.36
C ASP A 116 -7.07 -9.34 -0.27
N ASP A 117 -7.02 -10.25 0.71
CA ASP A 117 -8.08 -11.22 1.01
C ASP A 117 -9.03 -10.75 2.12
N GLY A 118 -9.09 -9.46 2.37
CA GLY A 118 -9.82 -8.88 3.49
C GLY A 118 -11.33 -8.80 3.31
N VAL A 119 -11.95 -7.98 4.16
CA VAL A 119 -13.42 -7.84 4.18
C VAL A 119 -13.98 -7.16 2.94
N GLY A 120 -13.15 -6.45 2.16
CA GLY A 120 -13.59 -5.66 1.03
C GLY A 120 -14.58 -4.56 1.44
N PHE A 121 -15.19 -3.93 0.46
CA PHE A 121 -16.21 -2.91 0.67
C PHE A 121 -17.20 -2.86 -0.50
N ASP A 122 -18.33 -2.21 -0.27
CA ASP A 122 -19.26 -1.88 -1.33
C ASP A 122 -18.84 -0.58 -2.02
N PRO A 123 -18.49 -0.61 -3.32
CA PRO A 123 -18.09 0.59 -4.04
C PRO A 123 -19.11 1.73 -4.01
N GLU A 124 -20.40 1.42 -3.87
CA GLU A 124 -21.47 2.41 -3.80
C GLU A 124 -21.55 3.11 -2.44
N SER A 125 -20.95 2.51 -1.38
CA SER A 125 -20.90 3.08 -0.03
C SER A 125 -19.69 3.98 0.25
N LEU A 126 -18.89 4.28 -0.75
CA LEU A 126 -17.57 4.96 -0.68
C LEU A 126 -17.60 6.45 -0.28
N GLY A 127 -18.53 6.91 0.56
CA GLY A 127 -18.58 8.33 0.98
C GLY A 127 -17.32 8.86 1.67
N GLU A 128 -16.62 8.08 2.49
CA GLU A 128 -15.46 8.53 3.28
C GLU A 128 -14.15 7.76 3.06
N LEU A 129 -14.16 6.59 2.46
CA LEU A 129 -12.96 5.92 1.94
C LEU A 129 -12.28 6.73 0.81
N SER A 130 -12.84 7.91 0.53
CA SER A 130 -12.55 8.70 -0.65
C SER A 130 -11.16 9.33 -0.66
N TYR A 131 -10.58 9.71 0.49
CA TYR A 131 -9.31 10.45 0.47
C TYR A 131 -8.13 9.59 0.06
N GLY A 132 -7.97 8.40 0.63
CA GLY A 132 -6.89 7.50 0.24
C GLY A 132 -7.01 7.03 -1.20
N MET A 133 -8.22 6.64 -1.64
CA MET A 133 -8.45 6.22 -3.02
C MET A 133 -8.31 7.38 -4.01
N LYS A 134 -8.72 8.60 -3.62
CA LYS A 134 -8.49 9.79 -4.41
C LYS A 134 -7.01 10.09 -4.56
N ASN A 135 -6.23 10.01 -3.49
CA ASN A 135 -4.79 10.19 -3.54
C ASN A 135 -4.10 9.17 -4.47
N ILE A 136 -4.58 7.92 -4.49
CA ILE A 136 -4.09 6.91 -5.43
C ILE A 136 -4.44 7.31 -6.87
N GLN A 137 -5.69 7.71 -7.12
CA GLN A 137 -6.14 8.14 -8.44
C GLN A 137 -5.33 9.33 -8.95
N ASP A 138 -5.20 10.39 -8.14
CA ASP A 138 -4.44 11.59 -8.49
C ASP A 138 -2.99 11.25 -8.88
N ARG A 139 -2.34 10.33 -8.14
CA ARG A 139 -0.97 9.86 -8.47
C ARG A 139 -0.91 9.06 -9.77
N VAL A 140 -1.93 8.26 -10.05
CA VAL A 140 -2.02 7.51 -11.31
C VAL A 140 -2.23 8.46 -12.48
N ASP A 141 -3.05 9.48 -12.30
CA ASP A 141 -3.29 10.52 -13.31
C ASP A 141 -2.02 11.35 -13.59
N ASP A 142 -1.24 11.69 -12.54
CA ASP A 142 0.06 12.36 -12.67
C ASP A 142 1.06 11.57 -13.54
N MET A 143 0.94 10.23 -13.55
CA MET A 143 1.74 9.34 -14.39
C MET A 143 1.08 9.05 -15.75
N ALA A 144 0.00 9.74 -16.13
CA ALA A 144 -0.83 9.44 -17.30
C ALA A 144 -1.28 7.97 -17.36
N GLY A 145 -1.45 7.36 -16.19
CA GLY A 145 -1.80 5.96 -16.01
C GLY A 145 -3.31 5.71 -16.03
N ARG A 146 -3.66 4.45 -15.83
CA ARG A 146 -5.05 4.01 -15.65
C ARG A 146 -5.13 3.11 -14.43
N ILE A 147 -6.21 3.25 -13.67
CA ILE A 147 -6.47 2.42 -12.50
C ILE A 147 -7.82 1.73 -12.64
N LYS A 148 -7.89 0.49 -12.18
CA LYS A 148 -9.13 -0.25 -11.99
C LYS A 148 -9.14 -0.80 -10.57
N ILE A 149 -10.21 -0.51 -9.84
CA ILE A 149 -10.42 -0.99 -8.48
C ILE A 149 -11.60 -1.95 -8.50
N LEU A 150 -11.38 -3.15 -7.97
CA LEU A 150 -12.40 -4.17 -7.78
C LEU A 150 -12.50 -4.44 -6.29
N ALA A 151 -13.63 -4.14 -5.70
CA ALA A 151 -13.93 -4.44 -4.31
C ALA A 151 -15.32 -5.05 -4.23
N SER A 152 -15.49 -5.95 -3.28
CA SER A 152 -16.79 -6.54 -2.98
C SER A 152 -16.77 -7.01 -1.52
N PRO A 153 -17.90 -6.88 -0.79
CA PRO A 153 -17.98 -7.37 0.57
C PRO A 153 -17.54 -8.84 0.67
N LYS A 154 -16.64 -9.11 1.64
CA LYS A 154 -16.04 -10.43 1.94
C LYS A 154 -15.16 -11.03 0.83
N LYS A 155 -14.73 -10.24 -0.15
CA LYS A 155 -13.87 -10.71 -1.25
C LYS A 155 -12.57 -9.92 -1.37
N GLY A 156 -12.27 -9.05 -0.38
CA GLY A 156 -11.10 -8.20 -0.40
C GLY A 156 -11.18 -7.07 -1.42
N VAL A 157 -10.04 -6.50 -1.70
CA VAL A 157 -9.85 -5.41 -2.68
C VAL A 157 -8.74 -5.80 -3.65
N ALA A 158 -8.95 -5.55 -4.92
CA ALA A 158 -7.91 -5.67 -5.94
C ALA A 158 -7.79 -4.35 -6.70
N ILE A 159 -6.56 -3.85 -6.80
CA ILE A 159 -6.20 -2.63 -7.51
C ILE A 159 -5.27 -3.02 -8.66
N ASP A 160 -5.60 -2.59 -9.86
CA ASP A 160 -4.84 -2.84 -11.08
C ASP A 160 -4.51 -1.50 -11.72
N ILE A 161 -3.22 -1.17 -11.82
CA ILE A 161 -2.70 0.09 -12.32
C ILE A 161 -1.79 -0.20 -13.51
N LYS A 162 -2.00 0.55 -14.58
CA LYS A 162 -1.15 0.52 -15.76
C LYS A 162 -0.64 1.93 -16.05
N VAL A 163 0.68 2.10 -16.09
CA VAL A 163 1.37 3.38 -16.36
C VAL A 163 2.15 3.26 -17.65
N PRO A 164 1.99 4.17 -18.62
CA PRO A 164 2.84 4.19 -19.80
C PRO A 164 4.27 4.61 -19.40
N LEU A 165 5.26 3.89 -19.91
CA LEU A 165 6.66 4.27 -19.83
C LEU A 165 7.04 4.89 -21.18
N VAL A 166 6.96 6.21 -21.25
CA VAL A 166 7.48 6.92 -22.42
C VAL A 166 9.00 6.91 -22.28
N GLU A 167 9.74 6.53 -23.33
CA GLU A 167 11.19 6.72 -23.37
C GLU A 167 11.45 8.22 -23.17
N GLY A 168 11.85 8.59 -21.94
CA GLY A 168 12.21 9.96 -21.61
C GLY A 168 13.46 10.32 -22.37
N GLU A 169 13.45 11.48 -23.03
CA GLU A 169 14.64 12.19 -23.42
C GLU A 169 15.61 12.20 -22.23
N ASN A 170 16.79 11.66 -22.45
CA ASN A 170 17.89 11.67 -21.49
C ASN A 170 18.02 13.08 -20.91
N ASP A 171 18.16 13.19 -19.58
CA ASP A 171 18.71 14.34 -18.88
C ASP A 171 20.10 14.68 -19.45
N GLU A 172 20.15 15.27 -20.62
CA GLU A 172 21.30 16.03 -21.06
C GLU A 172 21.32 17.30 -20.24
N ILE A 173 22.08 17.22 -19.16
CA ILE A 173 22.55 18.35 -18.38
C ILE A 173 23.13 19.38 -19.37
N ILE A 174 22.43 20.49 -19.55
CA ILE A 174 22.98 21.68 -20.15
C ILE A 174 24.00 22.25 -19.16
N THR A 175 25.22 21.71 -19.23
CA THR A 175 26.43 22.44 -18.81
C THR A 175 26.93 23.21 -20.00
N SER A 176 26.48 24.45 -20.16
CA SER A 176 27.25 25.44 -20.94
C SER A 176 26.80 26.88 -20.63
N ARG A 177 27.61 27.52 -19.92
CA ARG A 177 28.16 28.88 -19.91
C ARG A 177 28.05 29.61 -18.60
#